data_3ac8d50d571533e6ba0b2a14bd68d7c9
#
_entry.id   3ac8d50d571533e6ba0b2a14bd68d7c9
#
_cell.length_a   1.000
_cell.length_b   1.000
_cell.length_c   1.000
_cell.angle_alpha   90.00
_cell.angle_beta   90.00
_cell.angle_gamma   90.00
#
_symmetry.space_group_name_H-M   'P 1'
#
loop_
_entity.id
_entity.type
_entity.pdbx_description
1 polymer ?
#
loop_
_entity_poly.entity_id
_entity_poly.type
_entity_poly.pdbx_seq_one_letter_code
_entity_poly.pdbx_strand_id
1 'polypeptide(L)' 'MEFAAKLKAMRQAEGMTQAEFCDQAGFSISTYKKYEASMFEMGYSALTKVVTHPRFKKYTLWLMTGDTAPECGQISPV' A
#
# COMPACT_ATOMS: atom_id res chain seq x y z
N MET A 1 8.82 -4.10 -10.05
CA MET A 1 8.18 -2.82 -9.63
C MET A 1 8.69 -2.46 -8.24
N GLU A 2 9.09 -1.21 -8.05
CA GLU A 2 9.58 -0.74 -6.76
C GLU A 2 8.43 -0.57 -5.76
N PHE A 3 8.78 -0.54 -4.47
CA PHE A 3 7.80 -0.42 -3.39
C PHE A 3 6.87 0.79 -3.55
N ALA A 4 7.44 1.97 -3.86
CA ALA A 4 6.64 3.18 -4.03
C ALA A 4 5.61 3.05 -5.16
N ALA A 5 6.01 2.44 -6.28
CA ALA A 5 5.10 2.19 -7.40
C ALA A 5 4.03 1.17 -7.04
N LYS A 6 4.38 0.16 -6.24
CA LYS A 6 3.42 -0.84 -5.74
C LYS A 6 2.38 -0.19 -4.83
N LEU A 7 2.83 0.68 -3.94
CA LEU A 7 1.96 1.40 -3.02
C LEU A 7 0.94 2.24 -3.78
N LYS A 8 1.41 2.96 -4.80
CA LYS A 8 0.54 3.74 -5.68
C LYS A 8 -0.46 2.86 -6.44
N ALA A 9 0.00 1.71 -6.96
CA ALA A 9 -0.86 0.77 -7.68
C ALA A 9 -1.98 0.24 -6.79
N MET A 10 -1.69 -0.09 -5.54
CA MET A 10 -2.70 -0.52 -4.57
C MET A 10 -3.75 0.56 -4.34
N ARG A 11 -3.30 1.79 -4.12
CA ARG A 11 -4.19 2.93 -3.90
C ARG A 11 -5.11 3.14 -5.11
N GLN A 12 -4.54 3.13 -6.31
CA GLN A 12 -5.29 3.33 -7.55
C GLN A 12 -6.29 2.20 -7.81
N ALA A 13 -5.91 0.96 -7.50
CA ALA A 13 -6.81 -0.19 -7.65
C ALA A 13 -8.03 -0.09 -6.74
N GLU A 14 -7.88 0.56 -5.58
CA GLU A 14 -9.00 0.82 -4.67
C GLU A 14 -9.75 2.11 -5.00
N GLY A 15 -9.39 2.79 -6.07
CA GLY A 15 -10.06 4.02 -6.51
C GLY A 15 -9.85 5.21 -5.58
N MET A 16 -8.74 5.25 -4.85
CA MET A 16 -8.49 6.27 -3.84
C MET A 16 -7.51 7.34 -4.32
N THR A 17 -7.79 8.59 -3.94
CA THR A 17 -6.79 9.66 -4.00
C THR A 17 -5.77 9.44 -2.87
N GLN A 18 -4.66 10.17 -2.93
CA GLN A 18 -3.67 10.14 -1.84
C GLN A 18 -4.31 10.58 -0.51
N ALA A 19 -5.14 11.62 -0.53
CA ALA A 19 -5.82 12.11 0.67
C ALA A 19 -6.75 11.05 1.25
N GLU A 20 -7.52 10.37 0.41
CA GLU A 20 -8.42 9.31 0.85
C GLU A 20 -7.68 8.13 1.46
N PHE A 21 -6.58 7.72 0.83
CA PHE A 21 -5.73 6.64 1.37
C PHE A 21 -5.18 7.02 2.73
N CYS A 22 -4.68 8.25 2.88
CA CYS A 22 -4.14 8.74 4.15
C CYS A 22 -5.18 8.76 5.25
N ASP A 23 -6.39 9.19 4.92
CA ASP A 23 -7.51 9.21 5.86
C ASP A 23 -7.86 7.78 6.33
N GLN A 24 -7.90 6.83 5.40
CA GLN A 24 -8.21 5.43 5.69
C GLN A 24 -7.12 4.73 6.50
N ALA A 25 -5.86 4.96 6.16
CA ALA A 25 -4.73 4.23 6.75
C ALA A 25 -4.08 4.95 7.93
N GLY A 26 -4.42 6.21 8.17
CA GLY A 26 -3.89 6.96 9.30
C GLY A 26 -2.52 7.61 9.05
N PHE A 27 -2.29 8.14 7.85
CA PHE A 27 -1.07 8.87 7.51
C PHE A 27 -1.32 10.36 7.35
N SER A 28 -0.30 11.19 7.61
CA SER A 28 -0.31 12.57 7.14
C SER A 28 -0.07 12.57 5.63
N ILE A 29 -0.73 13.47 4.92
CA ILE A 29 -0.62 13.54 3.46
C ILE A 29 0.82 13.90 3.02
N SER A 30 1.50 14.77 3.75
CA SER A 30 2.87 15.18 3.42
C SER A 30 3.85 14.01 3.54
N THR A 31 3.72 13.19 4.58
CA THR A 31 4.55 12.01 4.77
C THR A 31 4.25 10.94 3.71
N TYR A 32 2.97 10.69 3.45
CA TYR A 32 2.57 9.69 2.49
C TYR A 32 3.06 10.00 1.07
N LYS A 33 2.98 11.28 0.66
CA LYS A 33 3.50 11.71 -0.64
C LYS A 33 4.99 11.38 -0.80
N LYS A 34 5.76 11.46 0.28
CA LYS A 34 7.19 11.12 0.27
C LYS A 34 7.40 9.61 0.10
N TYR A 35 6.53 8.78 0.65
CA TYR A 35 6.58 7.33 0.40
C TYR A 35 6.34 7.01 -1.08
N GLU A 36 5.32 7.59 -1.69
CA GLU A 36 5.04 7.34 -3.11
C GLU A 36 6.08 7.96 -4.05
N ALA A 37 6.80 8.97 -3.59
CA ALA A 37 7.88 9.60 -4.35
C ALA A 37 9.25 8.93 -4.16
N SER A 38 9.32 7.83 -3.43
CA SER A 38 10.55 7.13 -3.08
C SER A 38 11.55 7.98 -2.29
N MET A 39 11.06 9.02 -1.61
CA MET A 39 11.92 9.89 -0.80
C MET A 39 12.17 9.31 0.59
N PHE A 40 11.21 8.55 1.12
CA PHE A 40 11.32 7.90 2.42
C PHE A 40 11.02 6.40 2.26
N GLU A 41 11.75 5.59 3.01
CA GLU A 41 11.39 4.19 3.17
C GLU A 41 10.29 4.07 4.22
N MET A 42 9.31 3.19 3.97
CA MET A 42 8.25 2.93 4.92
C MET A 42 8.74 1.97 6.00
N GLY A 43 8.83 2.47 7.23
CA GLY A 43 9.23 1.64 8.36
C GLY A 43 8.13 0.68 8.81
N TYR A 44 8.45 -0.16 9.78
CA TYR A 44 7.54 -1.21 10.27
C TYR A 44 6.18 -0.67 10.72
N SER A 45 6.17 0.40 11.53
CA SER A 45 4.92 0.97 12.04
C SER A 45 3.99 1.46 10.93
N ALA A 46 4.56 2.14 9.94
CA ALA A 46 3.79 2.64 8.81
C ALA A 46 3.30 1.49 7.93
N LEU A 47 4.15 0.51 7.65
CA LEU A 47 3.81 -0.66 6.86
C LEU A 47 2.67 -1.45 7.50
N THR A 48 2.71 -1.61 8.82
CA THR A 48 1.66 -2.31 9.57
C THR A 48 0.29 -1.64 9.39
N LYS A 49 0.25 -0.31 9.35
CA LYS A 49 -1.00 0.42 9.10
C LYS A 49 -1.62 0.07 7.75
N VAL A 50 -0.79 -0.20 6.75
CA VAL A 50 -1.27 -0.59 5.41
C VAL A 50 -1.74 -2.04 5.42
N VAL A 51 -0.87 -2.97 5.82
CA VAL A 51 -1.13 -4.41 5.63
C VAL A 51 -2.16 -4.98 6.60
N THR A 52 -2.47 -4.30 7.69
CA THR A 52 -3.52 -4.71 8.61
C THR A 52 -4.87 -4.06 8.29
N HIS A 53 -4.89 -3.07 7.40
CA HIS A 53 -6.14 -2.43 7.01
C HIS A 53 -6.99 -3.40 6.17
N PRO A 54 -8.30 -3.56 6.46
CA PRO A 54 -9.16 -4.52 5.77
C PRO A 54 -9.17 -4.40 4.25
N ARG A 55 -9.04 -3.19 3.70
CA ARG A 55 -9.05 -2.98 2.24
C ARG A 55 -7.73 -3.29 1.57
N PHE A 56 -6.62 -3.20 2.28
CA PHE A 56 -5.28 -3.34 1.71
C PHE A 56 -4.60 -4.67 2.06
N LYS A 57 -5.11 -5.35 3.06
CA LYS A 57 -4.56 -6.62 3.54
C LYS A 57 -4.42 -7.66 2.42
N LYS A 58 -5.33 -7.66 1.47
CA LYS A 58 -5.31 -8.60 0.32
C LYS A 58 -4.12 -8.43 -0.61
N TYR A 59 -3.40 -7.31 -0.52
CA TYR A 59 -2.23 -7.02 -1.35
C TYR A 59 -0.90 -7.26 -0.64
N THR A 60 -0.91 -7.74 0.59
CA THR A 60 0.29 -7.82 1.44
C THR A 60 1.41 -8.65 0.80
N LEU A 61 1.09 -9.83 0.32
CA LEU A 61 2.09 -10.72 -0.29
C LEU A 61 2.68 -10.09 -1.55
N TRP A 62 1.83 -9.54 -2.39
CA TRP A 62 2.28 -8.89 -3.62
C TRP A 62 3.13 -7.65 -3.32
N LEU A 63 2.71 -6.84 -2.35
CA LEU A 63 3.46 -5.64 -1.94
C LEU A 63 4.88 -5.98 -1.50
N MET A 64 5.02 -7.05 -0.72
CA MET A 64 6.29 -7.42 -0.12
C MET A 64 7.17 -8.27 -1.04
N THR A 65 6.59 -9.12 -1.87
CA THR A 65 7.34 -10.11 -2.64
C THR A 65 7.09 -10.09 -4.14
N GLY A 66 6.01 -9.46 -4.59
CA GLY A 66 5.58 -9.53 -5.98
C GLY A 66 4.77 -10.78 -6.33
N ASP A 67 4.65 -11.71 -5.39
CA ASP A 67 3.89 -12.95 -5.61
C ASP A 67 2.43 -12.78 -5.22
N THR A 68 1.60 -13.73 -5.61
CA THR A 68 0.20 -13.81 -5.22
C THR A 68 -0.12 -15.23 -4.74
N ALA A 69 -1.21 -15.35 -3.99
CA ALA A 69 -1.74 -16.63 -3.53
C ALA A 69 -3.26 -16.50 -3.49
N PRO A 70 -3.94 -16.56 -4.66
CA PRO A 70 -5.37 -16.33 -4.74
C PRO A 70 -6.19 -17.27 -3.86
N GLU A 71 -5.73 -18.48 -3.65
CA GLU A 71 -6.37 -19.47 -2.77
C GLU A 71 -6.39 -19.02 -1.31
N CYS A 72 -5.49 -18.11 -0.93
CA CYS A 72 -5.45 -17.51 0.41
C CYS A 72 -6.00 -16.08 0.42
N GLY A 73 -6.57 -15.61 -0.69
CA GLY A 73 -7.08 -14.25 -0.80
C GLY A 73 -6.01 -13.20 -1.01
N GLN A 74 -4.79 -13.58 -1.37
CA GLN A 74 -3.69 -12.65 -1.65
C GLN A 74 -3.57 -12.42 -3.15
N ILE A 75 -3.87 -11.21 -3.58
CA ILE A 75 -4.00 -10.85 -4.98
C ILE A 75 -3.09 -9.69 -5.36
N SER A 76 -2.97 -9.45 -6.68
CA SER A 76 -2.27 -8.31 -7.24
C SER A 76 -3.30 -7.23 -7.61
N PRO A 77 -2.97 -5.93 -7.44
CA PRO A 77 -3.82 -4.85 -7.90
C PRO A 77 -3.70 -4.60 -9.42
N VAL A 78 -2.76 -5.27 -10.05
CA VAL A 78 -2.47 -5.06 -11.49
C VAL A 78 -2.58 -6.36 -12.27
#